data_11bfa99790fec4b73263b90e8f5d1e3e
#
_entry.id   11bfa99790fec4b73263b90e8f5d1e3e
#
_cell.length_a   1.000
_cell.length_b   1.000
_cell.length_c   1.000
_cell.angle_alpha   90.00
_cell.angle_beta   90.00
_cell.angle_gamma   90.00
#
_symmetry.space_group_name_H-M   'P 1'
#
loop_
_entity.id
_entity.type
_entity.pdbx_description
1 polymer ?
#
loop_
_entity_poly.entity_id
_entity_poly.type
_entity_poly.pdbx_seq_one_letter_code
_entity_poly.pdbx_strand_id
1 'polypeptide(L)'
;MDWSDSSEEVRHVLILGLGNPLLGDEGIGVRVVEELQELELPDGVTVVEGGTAGLGLIGLMKGYQKVIIVDAADMGHPPGCVVRFTPLEAQLKTVEAPLSLHQIGLGEVLTLAEALEVAPAEQIIIGIQPSQVEMGAGLSPEVERAIPKIIRIILDEL
;
A
#
# COMPACT_ATOMS: atom_id res chain seq x y z
N MET A 1 7.70 -25.17 -37.03
CA MET A 1 8.27 -23.88 -36.67
C MET A 1 7.40 -23.32 -35.57
N ASP A 2 7.92 -23.42 -34.34
CA ASP A 2 7.17 -23.01 -33.19
C ASP A 2 7.35 -21.51 -33.00
N TRP A 3 6.34 -20.74 -33.37
CA TRP A 3 6.28 -19.32 -33.05
C TRP A 3 5.68 -19.17 -31.64
N SER A 4 6.36 -19.75 -30.65
CA SER A 4 6.06 -19.38 -29.29
C SER A 4 6.45 -17.92 -29.15
N ASP A 5 5.45 -17.08 -29.27
CA ASP A 5 5.54 -15.68 -28.92
C ASP A 5 5.82 -15.66 -27.43
N SER A 6 7.10 -15.59 -27.07
CA SER A 6 7.56 -15.36 -25.72
C SER A 6 7.48 -13.87 -25.40
N SER A 7 6.38 -13.22 -25.81
CA SER A 7 6.00 -11.97 -25.21
C SER A 7 5.58 -12.30 -23.78
N GLU A 8 6.54 -12.24 -22.87
CA GLU A 8 6.20 -12.18 -21.45
C GLU A 8 5.18 -11.06 -21.31
N GLU A 9 3.93 -11.43 -20.99
CA GLU A 9 2.90 -10.44 -20.75
C GLU A 9 3.39 -9.54 -19.62
N VAL A 10 3.49 -8.24 -19.91
CA VAL A 10 3.88 -7.25 -18.91
C VAL A 10 2.85 -7.26 -17.78
N ARG A 11 3.31 -7.60 -16.60
CA ARG A 11 2.46 -7.63 -15.41
C ARG A 11 2.17 -6.20 -14.97
N HIS A 12 0.91 -5.84 -14.86
CA HIS A 12 0.48 -4.53 -14.41
C HIS A 12 0.31 -4.51 -12.90
N VAL A 13 1.19 -3.77 -12.24
CA VAL A 13 1.23 -3.63 -10.78
C VAL A 13 0.97 -2.17 -10.41
N LEU A 14 0.05 -1.96 -9.49
CA LEU A 14 -0.25 -0.64 -8.94
C LEU A 14 0.34 -0.54 -7.53
N ILE A 15 1.11 0.50 -7.27
CA ILE A 15 1.58 0.84 -5.93
C ILE A 15 0.83 2.09 -5.48
N LEU A 16 0.08 1.97 -4.38
CA LEU A 16 -0.71 3.06 -3.81
C LEU A 16 -0.14 3.48 -2.47
N GLY A 17 0.25 4.73 -2.34
CA GLY A 17 0.56 5.34 -1.05
C GLY A 17 -0.66 6.06 -0.52
N LEU A 18 -1.15 5.66 0.65
CA LEU A 18 -2.31 6.26 1.30
C LEU A 18 -1.90 7.15 2.46
N GLY A 19 -2.81 8.01 2.87
CA GLY A 19 -2.68 8.85 4.04
C GLY A 19 -2.56 10.33 3.74
N ASN A 20 -2.58 11.13 4.80
CA ASN A 20 -2.49 12.58 4.72
C ASN A 20 -1.09 13.06 5.13
N PRO A 21 -0.29 13.62 4.20
CA PRO A 21 1.07 14.06 4.52
C PRO A 21 1.14 15.21 5.52
N LEU A 22 0.01 15.87 5.78
CA LEU A 22 -0.05 16.95 6.78
C LEU A 22 -0.15 16.42 8.21
N LEU A 23 -0.43 15.12 8.39
CA LEU A 23 -0.67 14.50 9.70
C LEU A 23 0.47 13.58 10.13
N GLY A 24 1.68 14.12 10.30
CA GLY A 24 2.82 13.38 10.84
C GLY A 24 3.09 12.08 10.08
N ASP A 25 3.12 10.96 10.80
CA ASP A 25 3.45 9.65 10.23
C ASP A 25 2.41 9.09 9.27
N GLU A 26 1.22 9.68 9.19
CA GLU A 26 0.27 9.34 8.14
C GLU A 26 0.79 9.68 6.74
N GLY A 27 1.80 10.52 6.65
CA GLY A 27 2.46 10.86 5.41
C GLY A 27 3.41 9.80 4.86
N ILE A 28 3.59 8.66 5.55
CA ILE A 28 4.56 7.65 5.12
C ILE A 28 4.24 7.08 3.72
N GLY A 29 2.97 6.84 3.43
CA GLY A 29 2.57 6.34 2.11
C GLY A 29 2.94 7.29 0.99
N VAL A 30 2.70 8.58 1.17
CA VAL A 30 3.06 9.62 0.22
C VAL A 30 4.58 9.71 0.05
N ARG A 31 5.33 9.67 1.15
CA ARG A 31 6.79 9.73 1.11
C ARG A 31 7.40 8.55 0.37
N VAL A 32 6.86 7.34 0.59
CA VAL A 32 7.32 6.14 -0.13
C VAL A 32 7.05 6.27 -1.62
N VAL A 33 5.89 6.79 -2.02
CA VAL A 33 5.57 7.05 -3.42
C VAL A 33 6.57 8.01 -4.04
N GLU A 34 6.89 9.10 -3.37
CA GLU A 34 7.88 10.08 -3.84
C GLU A 34 9.25 9.42 -4.06
N GLU A 35 9.70 8.59 -3.11
CA GLU A 35 10.98 7.87 -3.23
C GLU A 35 10.97 6.89 -4.41
N LEU A 36 9.86 6.16 -4.60
CA LEU A 36 9.73 5.20 -5.70
C LEU A 36 9.73 5.89 -7.07
N GLN A 37 9.17 7.08 -7.16
CA GLN A 37 9.14 7.86 -8.41
C GLN A 37 10.53 8.28 -8.87
N GLU A 38 11.51 8.32 -8.00
CA GLU A 38 12.91 8.61 -8.33
C GLU A 38 13.69 7.37 -8.80
N LEU A 39 13.09 6.19 -8.74
CA LEU A 39 13.73 4.93 -9.15
C LEU A 39 13.26 4.50 -10.54
N GLU A 40 14.14 3.76 -11.24
CA GLU A 40 13.72 3.01 -12.43
C GLU A 40 13.00 1.74 -11.97
N LEU A 41 11.72 1.64 -12.31
CA LEU A 41 10.89 0.49 -11.98
C LEU A 41 10.63 -0.34 -13.24
N PRO A 42 10.34 -1.65 -13.09
CA PRO A 42 9.99 -2.48 -14.23
C PRO A 42 8.80 -1.93 -15.01
N ASP A 43 8.72 -2.28 -16.29
CA ASP A 43 7.59 -1.92 -17.13
C ASP A 43 6.29 -2.46 -16.54
N GLY A 44 5.21 -1.69 -16.65
CA GLY A 44 3.91 -2.07 -16.12
C GLY A 44 3.66 -1.69 -14.65
N VAL A 45 4.66 -1.14 -13.97
CA VAL A 45 4.50 -0.67 -12.59
C VAL A 45 4.08 0.79 -12.60
N THR A 46 2.95 1.08 -11.95
CA THR A 46 2.43 2.44 -11.78
C THR A 46 2.42 2.79 -10.30
N VAL A 47 2.90 3.96 -9.96
CA VAL A 47 3.00 4.46 -8.59
C VAL A 47 2.12 5.69 -8.42
N VAL A 48 1.17 5.66 -7.50
CA VAL A 48 0.15 6.70 -7.34
C VAL A 48 -0.06 7.04 -5.87
N GLU A 49 -0.19 8.34 -5.60
CA GLU A 49 -0.72 8.81 -4.31
C GLU A 49 -2.24 8.62 -4.32
N GLY A 50 -2.73 7.76 -3.43
CA GLY A 50 -4.17 7.53 -3.27
C GLY A 50 -4.83 8.50 -2.30
N GLY A 51 -4.07 9.22 -1.52
CA GLY A 51 -4.57 10.17 -0.51
C GLY A 51 -5.48 9.48 0.51
N THR A 52 -6.61 10.10 0.78
CA THR A 52 -7.65 9.57 1.67
C THR A 52 -8.93 9.25 0.88
N ALA A 53 -8.80 8.94 -0.39
CA ALA A 53 -9.88 8.99 -1.37
C ALA A 53 -10.96 7.90 -1.28
N GLY A 54 -10.95 7.03 -0.26
CA GLY A 54 -12.03 6.07 -0.05
C GLY A 54 -12.48 5.34 -1.32
N LEU A 55 -13.74 5.54 -1.72
CA LEU A 55 -14.31 4.89 -2.91
C LEU A 55 -13.60 5.22 -4.23
N GLY A 56 -12.89 6.34 -4.30
CA GLY A 56 -12.08 6.69 -5.48
C GLY A 56 -10.95 5.69 -5.78
N LEU A 57 -10.50 4.93 -4.77
CA LEU A 57 -9.49 3.90 -4.95
C LEU A 57 -9.96 2.76 -5.87
N ILE A 58 -11.26 2.49 -5.91
CA ILE A 58 -11.84 1.45 -6.77
C ILE A 58 -11.52 1.72 -8.24
N GLY A 59 -11.69 2.98 -8.67
CA GLY A 59 -11.36 3.38 -10.04
C GLY A 59 -9.87 3.27 -10.35
N LEU A 60 -9.02 3.53 -9.35
CA LEU A 60 -7.57 3.43 -9.52
C LEU A 60 -7.09 1.98 -9.69
N MET A 61 -7.76 1.02 -9.05
CA MET A 61 -7.34 -0.39 -9.05
C MET A 61 -7.73 -1.15 -10.32
N LYS A 62 -8.66 -0.64 -11.10
CA LYS A 62 -9.17 -1.33 -12.29
C LYS A 62 -8.08 -1.57 -13.33
N GLY A 63 -7.96 -2.80 -13.81
CA GLY A 63 -7.01 -3.17 -14.87
C GLY A 63 -5.65 -3.63 -14.38
N TYR A 64 -5.41 -3.65 -13.08
CA TYR A 64 -4.17 -4.14 -12.50
C TYR A 64 -4.31 -5.58 -11.99
N GLN A 65 -3.27 -6.39 -12.15
CA GLN A 65 -3.22 -7.76 -11.64
C GLN A 65 -2.81 -7.80 -10.17
N LYS A 66 -2.06 -6.82 -9.74
CA LYS A 66 -1.57 -6.70 -8.37
C LYS A 66 -1.66 -5.27 -7.88
N VAL A 67 -2.04 -5.09 -6.62
CA VAL A 67 -1.94 -3.82 -5.92
C VAL A 67 -1.12 -3.97 -4.66
N ILE A 68 -0.22 -3.03 -4.43
CA ILE A 68 0.57 -2.92 -3.20
C ILE A 68 0.17 -1.60 -2.55
N ILE A 69 -0.40 -1.68 -1.36
CA ILE A 69 -0.89 -0.51 -0.62
C ILE A 69 0.05 -0.23 0.54
N VAL A 70 0.52 1.00 0.64
CA VAL A 70 1.41 1.46 1.72
C VAL A 70 0.67 2.48 2.56
N ASP A 71 0.55 2.21 3.85
CA ASP A 71 -0.22 3.07 4.76
C ASP A 71 0.28 2.96 6.20
N ALA A 72 0.15 4.05 6.93
CA ALA A 72 0.33 4.02 8.37
C ALA A 72 -0.82 3.25 9.01
N ALA A 73 -0.51 2.36 9.93
CA ALA A 73 -1.51 1.54 10.61
C ALA A 73 -1.15 1.31 12.06
N ASP A 74 -2.10 1.58 12.95
CA ASP A 74 -1.93 1.24 14.36
C ASP A 74 -2.14 -0.26 14.54
N MET A 75 -1.04 -0.98 14.69
CA MET A 75 -1.00 -2.44 14.79
C MET A 75 -0.60 -2.91 16.19
N GLY A 76 -0.43 -1.97 17.13
CA GLY A 76 0.06 -2.29 18.47
C GLY A 76 1.51 -2.70 18.53
N HIS A 77 2.31 -2.31 17.54
CA HIS A 77 3.74 -2.58 17.45
C HIS A 77 4.58 -1.35 17.82
N PRO A 78 5.89 -1.50 18.07
CA PRO A 78 6.76 -0.35 18.25
C PRO A 78 6.75 0.56 17.01
N PRO A 79 6.87 1.88 17.20
CA PRO A 79 6.92 2.82 16.08
C PRO A 79 7.99 2.47 15.04
N GLY A 80 7.63 2.58 13.77
CA GLY A 80 8.52 2.24 12.66
C GLY A 80 8.49 0.76 12.27
N CYS A 81 7.76 -0.08 13.00
CA CYS A 81 7.58 -1.48 12.63
C CYS A 81 6.83 -1.57 11.29
N VAL A 82 7.36 -2.41 10.39
CA VAL A 82 6.77 -2.63 9.05
C VAL A 82 6.22 -4.04 9.00
N VAL A 83 4.97 -4.17 8.62
CA VAL A 83 4.30 -5.48 8.48
C VAL A 83 3.72 -5.58 7.08
N ARG A 84 4.06 -6.67 6.40
CA ARG A 84 3.45 -7.05 5.12
C ARG A 84 2.35 -8.06 5.39
N PHE A 85 1.16 -7.82 4.89
CA PHE A 85 0.03 -8.73 5.04
C PHE A 85 -0.93 -8.64 3.87
N THR A 86 -1.81 -9.64 3.76
CA THR A 86 -2.90 -9.64 2.79
C THR A 86 -4.20 -9.20 3.48
N PRO A 87 -5.22 -8.75 2.73
CA PRO A 87 -6.52 -8.44 3.33
C PRO A 87 -7.14 -9.63 4.10
N LEU A 88 -6.93 -10.85 3.61
CA LEU A 88 -7.42 -12.05 4.30
C LEU A 88 -6.73 -12.24 5.65
N GLU A 89 -5.41 -12.09 5.71
CA GLU A 89 -4.66 -12.17 6.97
C GLU A 89 -5.12 -11.11 7.96
N ALA A 90 -5.41 -9.89 7.48
CA ALA A 90 -5.95 -8.82 8.31
C ALA A 90 -7.31 -9.18 8.91
N GLN A 91 -8.20 -9.79 8.14
CA GLN A 91 -9.51 -10.23 8.62
C GLN A 91 -9.39 -11.32 9.70
N LEU A 92 -8.46 -12.24 9.55
CA LEU A 92 -8.23 -13.30 10.54
C LEU A 92 -7.69 -12.76 11.86
N LYS A 93 -6.95 -11.65 11.83
CA LYS A 93 -6.40 -11.01 13.04
C LYS A 93 -7.38 -10.06 13.73
N THR A 94 -8.40 -9.58 13.04
CA THR A 94 -9.34 -8.58 13.57
C THR A 94 -10.26 -9.11 14.68
N VAL A 95 -10.26 -10.41 14.94
CA VAL A 95 -11.00 -10.99 16.04
C VAL A 95 -10.37 -10.65 17.39
N GLU A 96 -9.06 -10.37 17.45
CA GLU A 96 -8.32 -10.12 18.70
C GLU A 96 -7.76 -8.71 18.84
N ALA A 97 -7.48 -8.01 17.74
CA ALA A 97 -7.02 -6.62 17.75
C ALA A 97 -7.49 -5.93 16.48
N PRO A 98 -8.42 -4.98 16.59
CA PRO A 98 -8.81 -4.22 15.41
C PRO A 98 -7.59 -3.49 14.87
N LEU A 99 -7.13 -3.85 13.68
CA LEU A 99 -6.26 -3.01 12.90
C LEU A 99 -7.07 -1.75 12.60
N SER A 100 -6.83 -0.70 13.36
CA SER A 100 -7.33 0.60 12.93
C SER A 100 -6.45 1.08 11.77
N LEU A 101 -6.63 0.42 10.66
CA LEU A 101 -6.39 1.11 9.40
C LEU A 101 -7.38 2.27 9.42
N HIS A 102 -6.98 3.47 9.22
CA HIS A 102 -7.76 4.68 8.97
C HIS A 102 -9.04 4.47 8.27
N GLN A 103 -9.39 3.38 8.27
CA GLN A 103 -9.80 2.84 7.32
C GLN A 103 -10.59 1.68 7.48
N ILE A 104 -11.48 1.83 8.40
CA ILE A 104 -12.83 1.31 8.15
C ILE A 104 -13.12 1.41 6.65
N GLY A 105 -12.64 2.45 5.99
CA GLY A 105 -12.77 2.62 4.56
C GLY A 105 -12.00 1.64 3.67
N LEU A 106 -10.75 1.25 3.99
CA LEU A 106 -9.95 0.42 3.08
C LEU A 106 -10.49 -1.01 2.96
N GLY A 107 -10.82 -1.64 4.08
CA GLY A 107 -11.42 -2.98 4.06
C GLY A 107 -12.74 -3.01 3.29
N GLU A 108 -13.59 -2.00 3.50
CA GLU A 108 -14.85 -1.86 2.77
C GLU A 108 -14.63 -1.60 1.29
N VAL A 109 -13.66 -0.75 0.93
CA VAL A 109 -13.29 -0.47 -0.47
C VAL A 109 -12.82 -1.73 -1.17
N LEU A 110 -11.94 -2.52 -0.55
CA LEU A 110 -11.44 -3.77 -1.14
C LEU A 110 -12.56 -4.80 -1.28
N THR A 111 -13.45 -4.90 -0.30
CA THR A 111 -14.62 -5.78 -0.37
C THR A 111 -15.55 -5.38 -1.52
N LEU A 112 -15.81 -4.10 -1.67
CA LEU A 112 -16.64 -3.59 -2.75
C LEU A 112 -15.99 -3.79 -4.12
N ALA A 113 -14.67 -3.57 -4.21
CA ALA A 113 -13.92 -3.81 -5.44
C ALA A 113 -14.02 -5.27 -5.90
N GLU A 114 -13.97 -6.23 -4.96
CA GLU A 114 -14.18 -7.63 -5.26
C GLU A 114 -15.60 -7.92 -5.74
N ALA A 115 -16.59 -7.34 -5.08
CA ALA A 115 -17.99 -7.49 -5.48
C ALA A 115 -18.27 -6.94 -6.87
N LEU A 116 -17.56 -5.88 -7.27
CA LEU A 116 -17.66 -5.28 -8.59
C LEU A 116 -16.74 -5.94 -9.64
N GLU A 117 -16.00 -6.96 -9.25
CA GLU A 117 -15.06 -7.68 -10.12
C GLU A 117 -13.95 -6.80 -10.72
N VAL A 118 -13.54 -5.75 -9.99
CA VAL A 118 -12.45 -4.85 -10.41
C VAL A 118 -11.23 -4.93 -9.49
N ALA A 119 -11.30 -5.73 -8.43
CA ALA A 119 -10.18 -5.91 -7.52
C ALA A 119 -9.03 -6.66 -8.21
N PRO A 120 -7.78 -6.21 -8.03
CA PRO A 120 -6.62 -7.01 -8.45
C PRO A 120 -6.63 -8.38 -7.79
N ALA A 121 -6.19 -9.41 -8.52
CA ALA A 121 -6.13 -10.78 -7.99
C ALA A 121 -5.16 -10.92 -6.83
N GLU A 122 -4.06 -10.17 -6.86
CA GLU A 122 -3.12 -10.10 -5.75
C GLU A 122 -3.22 -8.75 -5.06
N GLN A 123 -3.35 -8.78 -3.75
CA GLN A 123 -3.46 -7.58 -2.92
C GLN A 123 -2.51 -7.71 -1.74
N ILE A 124 -1.56 -6.79 -1.65
CA ILE A 124 -0.58 -6.72 -0.57
C ILE A 124 -0.74 -5.39 0.15
N ILE A 125 -0.77 -5.44 1.47
CA ILE A 125 -0.77 -4.24 2.30
C ILE A 125 0.54 -4.20 3.08
N ILE A 126 1.19 -3.05 3.06
CA ILE A 126 2.38 -2.78 3.86
C ILE A 126 1.97 -1.73 4.88
N GLY A 127 1.82 -2.17 6.12
CA GLY A 127 1.47 -1.31 7.24
C GLY A 127 2.71 -0.86 7.99
N ILE A 128 2.75 0.41 8.34
CA ILE A 128 3.85 0.98 9.12
C ILE A 128 3.27 1.55 10.41
N GLN A 129 3.80 1.08 11.55
CA GLN A 129 3.37 1.56 12.85
C GLN A 129 3.77 3.03 13.04
N PRO A 130 2.82 3.95 13.20
CA PRO A 130 3.14 5.36 13.45
C PRO A 130 3.59 5.60 14.89
N SER A 131 4.37 6.65 15.07
CA SER A 131 4.71 7.21 16.38
C SER A 131 3.84 8.42 16.69
N GLN A 132 3.70 9.30 15.69
CA GLN A 132 2.96 10.56 15.86
C GLN A 132 2.14 10.87 14.62
N VAL A 133 0.94 11.39 14.84
CA VAL A 133 -0.01 11.79 13.78
C VAL A 133 -0.44 13.25 13.96
N GLU A 134 0.44 14.07 14.51
CA GLU A 134 0.17 15.48 14.75
C GLU A 134 0.34 16.32 13.48
N MET A 135 -0.55 17.27 13.30
CA MET A 135 -0.50 18.18 12.15
C MET A 135 0.81 18.96 12.11
N GLY A 136 1.46 18.94 10.94
CA GLY A 136 2.71 19.68 10.72
C GLY A 136 3.97 19.06 11.30
N ALA A 137 3.85 17.91 11.98
CA ALA A 137 5.01 17.28 12.65
C ALA A 137 6.01 16.61 11.70
N GLY A 138 5.59 16.25 10.48
CA GLY A 138 6.41 15.44 9.56
C GLY A 138 6.54 14.01 10.06
N LEU A 139 7.39 13.22 9.41
CA LEU A 139 7.64 11.84 9.82
C LEU A 139 8.51 11.81 11.08
N SER A 140 8.17 10.89 12.00
CA SER A 140 9.03 10.62 13.16
C SER A 140 10.33 9.96 12.72
N PRO A 141 11.41 10.05 13.53
CA PRO A 141 12.68 9.40 13.19
C PRO A 141 12.56 7.89 12.98
N GLU A 142 11.70 7.22 13.75
CA GLU A 142 11.48 5.78 13.67
C GLU A 142 10.86 5.40 12.32
N VAL A 143 9.89 6.16 11.86
CA VAL A 143 9.22 5.94 10.58
C VAL A 143 10.13 6.31 9.42
N GLU A 144 10.86 7.42 9.52
CA GLU A 144 11.85 7.83 8.51
C GLU A 144 12.89 6.72 8.29
N ARG A 145 13.38 6.11 9.36
CA ARG A 145 14.36 5.00 9.29
C ARG A 145 13.79 3.73 8.67
N ALA A 146 12.47 3.57 8.66
CA ALA A 146 11.82 2.41 8.06
C ALA A 146 11.74 2.49 6.54
N ILE A 147 11.90 3.65 5.93
CA ILE A 147 11.72 3.85 4.48
C ILE A 147 12.56 2.87 3.64
N PRO A 148 13.87 2.68 3.87
CA PRO A 148 14.65 1.74 3.07
C PRO A 148 14.12 0.31 3.11
N LYS A 149 13.64 -0.14 4.27
CA LYS A 149 13.04 -1.47 4.42
C LYS A 149 11.72 -1.58 3.65
N ILE A 150 10.89 -0.55 3.72
CA ILE A 150 9.61 -0.51 2.98
C ILE A 150 9.89 -0.61 1.48
N ILE A 151 10.81 0.18 0.96
CA ILE A 151 11.19 0.17 -0.46
C ILE A 151 11.68 -1.23 -0.87
N ARG A 152 12.52 -1.87 -0.04
CA ARG A 152 13.02 -3.22 -0.33
C ARG A 152 11.88 -4.24 -0.42
N ILE A 153 10.95 -4.19 0.52
CA ILE A 153 9.77 -5.09 0.52
C ILE A 153 8.97 -4.89 -0.76
N ILE A 154 8.74 -3.64 -1.17
CA ILE A 154 8.02 -3.33 -2.40
C ILE A 154 8.75 -3.88 -3.62
N LEU A 155 10.05 -3.63 -3.74
CA LEU A 155 10.84 -4.09 -4.89
C LEU A 155 10.86 -5.61 -4.98
N ASP A 156 10.88 -6.32 -3.85
CA ASP A 156 10.84 -7.77 -3.81
C ASP A 156 9.48 -8.34 -4.27
N GLU A 157 8.42 -7.52 -4.24
CA GLU A 157 7.08 -7.91 -4.73
C GLU A 157 6.91 -7.72 -6.24
N LEU A 158 7.81 -7.03 -6.89
CA LEU A 158 7.78 -6.78 -8.32
C LEU A 158 8.52 -7.88 -9.08
#